data_3800df69c24e5ab297a9992aa5faa8e8
#
_entry.id   3800df69c24e5ab297a9992aa5faa8e8
#
_cell.length_a   1.000
_cell.length_b   1.000
_cell.length_c   1.000
_cell.angle_alpha   90.00
_cell.angle_beta   90.00
_cell.angle_gamma   90.00
#
_symmetry.space_group_name_H-M   'P 1'
#
loop_
_entity.id
_entity.type
_entity.pdbx_description
1 polymer ?
#
loop_
_entity_poly.entity_id
_entity_poly.type
_entity_poly.pdbx_seq_one_letter_code
_entity_poly.pdbx_strand_id
1 'polypeptide(L)'
;MCNQSRRISRFRTYKIPAKNEIVSSNTIQPGESVSVDLILETQGGAAIASHELAKTHTKKMHLMLIDASLEDYHHVHPDAVDLNGRYRFSFFPRRPGSYRAFAEIVPLRTRRQMIATSMFAVSGTSIKAKFEDSRTSLSDGVRFSLRGIPNKLYAGNDYKINLDVSNENGSALQLEDIMGAHGHMVAFDKAGRGFAHMHPTSSVIGAVKSDELLSFLFNVPNPGWYRLFAQVKVKGNEVFGRFDLYLE
;
A
#
# COMPACT_ATOMS: atom_id res chain seq x y z
N MET A 1 26.15 15.39 -13.22
CA MET A 1 25.16 15.88 -12.21
C MET A 1 23.78 15.59 -12.77
N CYS A 2 23.19 14.48 -12.38
CA CYS A 2 21.88 14.03 -12.88
C CYS A 2 20.80 14.55 -11.94
N ASN A 3 20.01 15.50 -12.44
CA ASN A 3 18.94 16.14 -11.71
C ASN A 3 17.75 15.16 -11.60
N GLN A 4 17.66 14.39 -10.51
CA GLN A 4 16.50 13.55 -10.22
C GLN A 4 15.38 14.47 -9.71
N SER A 5 14.58 14.95 -10.66
CA SER A 5 13.35 15.69 -10.37
C SER A 5 12.39 14.82 -9.54
N ARG A 6 12.13 15.29 -8.34
CA ARG A 6 11.16 14.80 -7.36
C ARG A 6 9.80 14.54 -8.02
N ARG A 7 9.43 13.29 -8.22
CA ARG A 7 8.08 12.92 -8.66
C ARG A 7 7.19 12.77 -7.43
N ILE A 8 6.38 13.78 -7.21
CA ILE A 8 5.23 13.76 -6.29
C ILE A 8 4.25 12.73 -6.85
N SER A 9 3.92 11.70 -6.06
CA SER A 9 2.82 10.78 -6.38
C SER A 9 1.51 11.57 -6.27
N ARG A 10 1.09 12.19 -7.37
CA ARG A 10 -0.21 12.86 -7.44
C ARG A 10 -1.29 11.81 -7.71
N PHE A 11 -2.38 11.84 -6.98
CA PHE A 11 -3.63 11.16 -7.33
C PHE A 11 -4.08 11.63 -8.73
N ARG A 12 -3.55 11.05 -9.78
CA ARG A 12 -4.07 11.22 -11.12
C ARG A 12 -4.79 9.94 -11.50
N THR A 13 -6.12 10.02 -11.60
CA THR A 13 -6.92 9.02 -12.32
C THR A 13 -6.54 9.07 -13.80
N TYR A 14 -5.47 8.39 -14.15
CA TYR A 14 -5.21 8.12 -15.55
C TYR A 14 -6.17 7.02 -16.01
N LYS A 15 -6.78 7.16 -17.18
CA LYS A 15 -7.38 6.02 -17.88
C LYS A 15 -6.27 4.99 -18.05
N ILE A 16 -6.35 3.92 -17.28
CA ILE A 16 -5.27 2.95 -17.11
C ILE A 16 -5.28 2.04 -18.33
N PRO A 17 -4.17 1.90 -19.07
CA PRO A 17 -4.08 0.95 -20.16
C PRO A 17 -3.90 -0.50 -19.71
N ALA A 18 -4.00 -0.78 -18.40
CA ALA A 18 -3.91 -2.11 -17.82
C ALA A 18 -5.12 -2.43 -16.95
N LYS A 19 -5.54 -3.68 -16.95
CA LYS A 19 -6.56 -4.25 -16.06
C LYS A 19 -5.98 -5.47 -15.34
N ASN A 20 -6.49 -5.77 -14.16
CA ASN A 20 -6.21 -7.02 -13.47
C ASN A 20 -7.53 -7.73 -13.11
N GLU A 21 -7.44 -9.02 -12.85
CA GLU A 21 -8.52 -9.84 -12.34
C GLU A 21 -7.93 -10.81 -11.31
N ILE A 22 -8.61 -10.96 -10.18
CA ILE A 22 -8.25 -11.96 -9.16
C ILE A 22 -9.09 -13.20 -9.42
N VAL A 23 -8.41 -14.32 -9.64
CA VAL A 23 -9.03 -15.61 -9.96
C VAL A 23 -8.70 -16.62 -8.86
N SER A 24 -9.73 -17.23 -8.31
CA SER A 24 -9.62 -18.32 -7.34
C SER A 24 -10.42 -19.53 -7.84
N SER A 25 -9.85 -20.72 -7.69
CA SER A 25 -10.57 -21.97 -7.96
C SER A 25 -11.64 -22.29 -6.92
N ASN A 26 -11.51 -21.70 -5.72
CA ASN A 26 -12.41 -21.95 -4.60
C ASN A 26 -12.96 -20.62 -4.06
N THR A 27 -14.07 -20.71 -3.34
CA THR A 27 -14.59 -19.59 -2.57
C THR A 27 -13.58 -19.18 -1.51
N ILE A 28 -13.20 -17.91 -1.49
CA ILE A 28 -12.26 -17.36 -0.52
C ILE A 28 -12.99 -17.18 0.82
N GLN A 29 -12.48 -17.80 1.88
CA GLN A 29 -13.06 -17.70 3.24
C GLN A 29 -12.25 -16.73 4.09
N PRO A 30 -12.89 -15.92 4.96
CA PRO A 30 -12.17 -15.13 5.95
C PRO A 30 -11.58 -16.03 7.02
N GLY A 31 -10.37 -15.70 7.50
CA GLY A 31 -9.67 -16.49 8.52
C GLY A 31 -8.88 -17.70 7.98
N GLU A 32 -8.80 -17.87 6.68
CA GLU A 32 -8.04 -18.94 6.04
C GLU A 32 -7.01 -18.37 5.06
N SER A 33 -5.81 -18.97 5.04
CA SER A 33 -4.81 -18.60 4.04
C SER A 33 -5.23 -19.14 2.67
N VAL A 34 -5.20 -18.29 1.67
CA VAL A 34 -5.57 -18.65 0.30
C VAL A 34 -4.48 -18.25 -0.69
N SER A 35 -4.22 -19.14 -1.66
CA SER A 35 -3.41 -18.83 -2.84
C SER A 35 -4.32 -18.57 -4.03
N VAL A 36 -4.14 -17.43 -4.68
CA VAL A 36 -4.97 -16.97 -5.79
C VAL A 36 -4.11 -16.50 -6.96
N ASP A 37 -4.68 -16.54 -8.14
CA ASP A 37 -4.04 -16.01 -9.33
C ASP A 37 -4.53 -14.58 -9.61
N LEU A 38 -3.63 -13.76 -10.12
CA LEU A 38 -3.89 -12.46 -10.70
C LEU A 38 -3.58 -12.53 -12.19
N ILE A 39 -4.55 -12.17 -13.02
CA ILE A 39 -4.37 -12.02 -14.46
C ILE A 39 -4.15 -10.53 -14.75
N LEU A 40 -3.03 -10.19 -15.38
CA LEU A 40 -2.67 -8.82 -15.74
C LEU A 40 -2.64 -8.66 -17.26
N GLU A 41 -3.45 -7.74 -17.77
CA GLU A 41 -3.62 -7.51 -19.19
C GLU A 41 -3.67 -6.01 -19.51
N THR A 42 -3.39 -5.68 -20.77
CA THR A 42 -3.77 -4.37 -21.33
C THR A 42 -5.30 -4.25 -21.44
N GLN A 43 -5.81 -3.05 -21.63
CA GLN A 43 -7.25 -2.88 -21.90
C GLN A 43 -7.73 -3.62 -23.18
N GLY A 44 -6.82 -3.84 -24.13
CA GLY A 44 -7.08 -4.61 -25.35
C GLY A 44 -7.03 -6.12 -25.17
N GLY A 45 -6.79 -6.63 -23.94
CA GLY A 45 -6.74 -8.06 -23.64
C GLY A 45 -5.38 -8.72 -23.93
N ALA A 46 -4.35 -7.96 -24.29
CA ALA A 46 -3.01 -8.53 -24.41
C ALA A 46 -2.39 -8.73 -23.03
N ALA A 47 -1.84 -9.92 -22.79
CA ALA A 47 -1.16 -10.27 -21.56
C ALA A 47 0.02 -9.32 -21.26
N ILE A 48 0.26 -9.02 -19.99
CA ILE A 48 1.44 -8.27 -19.53
C ILE A 48 2.30 -9.22 -18.71
N ALA A 49 3.38 -9.69 -19.32
CA ALA A 49 4.28 -10.65 -18.70
C ALA A 49 5.31 -9.99 -17.79
N SER A 50 5.83 -10.74 -16.82
CA SER A 50 6.79 -10.24 -15.82
C SER A 50 8.07 -9.65 -16.44
N HIS A 51 8.55 -10.18 -17.56
CA HIS A 51 9.75 -9.64 -18.22
C HIS A 51 9.53 -8.25 -18.84
N GLU A 52 8.27 -7.84 -19.06
CA GLU A 52 7.91 -6.52 -19.55
C GLU A 52 7.86 -5.45 -18.45
N LEU A 53 8.00 -5.86 -17.18
CA LEU A 53 7.91 -4.98 -16.02
C LEU A 53 9.28 -4.62 -15.46
N ALA A 54 9.48 -3.35 -15.16
CA ALA A 54 10.63 -2.86 -14.42
C ALA A 54 10.51 -3.24 -12.94
N LYS A 55 11.65 -3.48 -12.28
CA LYS A 55 11.69 -3.57 -10.82
C LYS A 55 11.61 -2.17 -10.22
N THR A 56 10.69 -1.98 -9.29
CA THR A 56 10.58 -0.82 -8.42
C THR A 56 10.64 -1.29 -6.98
N HIS A 57 11.50 -0.70 -6.16
CA HIS A 57 11.65 -1.12 -4.75
C HIS A 57 11.84 -2.64 -4.62
N THR A 58 12.77 -3.20 -5.40
CA THR A 58 13.13 -4.63 -5.48
C THR A 58 12.11 -5.58 -6.10
N LYS A 59 10.88 -5.15 -6.35
CA LYS A 59 9.77 -5.97 -6.88
C LYS A 59 9.27 -5.47 -8.23
N LYS A 60 8.68 -6.34 -9.03
CA LYS A 60 8.11 -6.01 -10.35
C LYS A 60 6.65 -5.55 -10.27
N MET A 61 5.96 -6.00 -9.25
CA MET A 61 4.57 -5.65 -8.94
C MET A 61 4.40 -5.47 -7.45
N HIS A 62 3.70 -4.40 -7.05
CA HIS A 62 3.19 -4.20 -5.71
C HIS A 62 1.67 -4.35 -5.76
N LEU A 63 1.15 -5.31 -5.02
CA LEU A 63 -0.29 -5.56 -4.97
C LEU A 63 -0.82 -5.21 -3.60
N MET A 64 -1.61 -4.14 -3.54
CA MET A 64 -2.33 -3.72 -2.34
C MET A 64 -3.75 -4.26 -2.39
N LEU A 65 -4.14 -4.96 -1.33
CA LEU A 65 -5.51 -5.46 -1.14
C LEU A 65 -6.12 -4.75 0.06
N ILE A 66 -7.36 -4.33 -0.07
CA ILE A 66 -8.10 -3.66 1.01
C ILE A 66 -9.57 -4.06 0.98
N ASP A 67 -10.11 -4.42 2.14
CA ASP A 67 -11.53 -4.73 2.31
C ASP A 67 -12.41 -3.47 2.31
N ALA A 68 -13.73 -3.65 2.25
CA ALA A 68 -14.69 -2.55 2.22
C ALA A 68 -14.74 -1.72 3.51
N SER A 69 -14.30 -2.27 4.66
CA SER A 69 -14.18 -1.53 5.91
C SER A 69 -12.88 -0.73 6.02
N LEU A 70 -11.95 -0.93 5.08
CA LEU A 70 -10.59 -0.39 5.11
C LEU A 70 -9.82 -0.79 6.38
N GLU A 71 -10.09 -1.97 6.93
CA GLU A 71 -9.41 -2.46 8.15
C GLU A 71 -8.48 -3.63 7.89
N ASP A 72 -8.70 -4.36 6.78
CA ASP A 72 -7.88 -5.50 6.40
C ASP A 72 -7.05 -5.18 5.17
N TYR A 73 -5.90 -4.58 5.42
CA TYR A 73 -4.91 -4.21 4.40
C TYR A 73 -3.84 -5.26 4.26
N HIS A 74 -3.50 -5.60 3.01
CA HIS A 74 -2.38 -6.47 2.66
C HIS A 74 -1.53 -5.81 1.58
N HIS A 75 -0.21 -5.94 1.71
CA HIS A 75 0.76 -5.55 0.70
C HIS A 75 1.56 -6.78 0.32
N VAL A 76 1.30 -7.32 -0.86
CA VAL A 76 1.89 -8.57 -1.35
C VAL A 76 2.57 -8.37 -2.70
N HIS A 77 3.43 -9.31 -3.07
CA HIS A 77 4.22 -9.25 -4.31
C HIS A 77 3.99 -10.54 -5.09
N PRO A 78 3.06 -10.53 -6.05
CA PRO A 78 2.77 -11.71 -6.85
C PRO A 78 3.97 -12.19 -7.66
N ASP A 79 4.20 -13.50 -7.66
CA ASP A 79 5.21 -14.15 -8.49
C ASP A 79 4.61 -14.54 -9.85
N ALA A 80 5.40 -14.40 -10.91
CA ALA A 80 4.97 -14.80 -12.24
C ALA A 80 4.81 -16.32 -12.32
N VAL A 81 3.67 -16.80 -12.84
CA VAL A 81 3.40 -18.21 -13.09
C VAL A 81 3.79 -18.59 -14.51
N ASP A 82 3.50 -17.70 -15.48
CA ASP A 82 3.76 -17.92 -16.90
C ASP A 82 4.07 -16.62 -17.64
N LEU A 83 4.19 -16.69 -18.96
CA LEU A 83 4.39 -15.55 -19.84
C LEU A 83 3.08 -14.92 -20.35
N ASN A 84 1.93 -15.46 -19.91
CA ASN A 84 0.61 -15.02 -20.34
C ASN A 84 -0.05 -14.06 -19.35
N GLY A 85 0.75 -13.31 -18.58
CA GLY A 85 0.25 -12.33 -17.62
C GLY A 85 -0.38 -12.92 -16.36
N ARG A 86 -0.11 -14.19 -16.07
CA ARG A 86 -0.59 -14.87 -14.86
C ARG A 86 0.46 -14.76 -13.77
N TYR A 87 0.02 -14.30 -12.61
CA TYR A 87 0.80 -14.15 -11.40
C TYR A 87 0.10 -14.85 -10.25
N ARG A 88 0.83 -15.28 -9.24
CA ARG A 88 0.30 -15.95 -8.06
C ARG A 88 0.77 -15.29 -6.79
N PHE A 89 -0.12 -15.19 -5.81
CA PHE A 89 0.19 -14.73 -4.47
C PHE A 89 -0.68 -15.44 -3.44
N SER A 90 -0.25 -15.40 -2.18
CA SER A 90 -1.05 -15.88 -1.06
C SER A 90 -1.32 -14.73 -0.09
N PHE A 91 -2.48 -14.75 0.53
CA PHE A 91 -2.84 -13.80 1.58
C PHE A 91 -3.81 -14.44 2.58
N PHE A 92 -4.01 -13.78 3.72
CA PHE A 92 -4.88 -14.25 4.79
C PHE A 92 -5.97 -13.20 5.04
N PRO A 93 -7.12 -13.26 4.35
CA PRO A 93 -8.21 -12.33 4.55
C PRO A 93 -8.80 -12.48 5.96
N ARG A 94 -8.84 -11.39 6.72
CA ARG A 94 -9.40 -11.36 8.09
C ARG A 94 -10.84 -10.92 8.10
N ARG A 95 -11.33 -10.28 7.04
CA ARG A 95 -12.66 -9.69 6.95
C ARG A 95 -13.46 -10.31 5.82
N PRO A 96 -14.78 -10.48 6.01
CA PRO A 96 -15.68 -10.92 4.95
C PRO A 96 -16.05 -9.77 4.01
N GLY A 97 -16.52 -10.11 2.82
CA GLY A 97 -17.12 -9.19 1.89
C GLY A 97 -16.21 -8.79 0.73
N SER A 98 -16.44 -7.60 0.18
CA SER A 98 -15.73 -7.12 -1.00
C SER A 98 -14.33 -6.61 -0.66
N TYR A 99 -13.35 -7.03 -1.44
CA TYR A 99 -11.99 -6.52 -1.46
C TYR A 99 -11.71 -5.81 -2.77
N ARG A 100 -10.85 -4.81 -2.70
CA ARG A 100 -10.28 -4.15 -3.86
C ARG A 100 -8.79 -4.46 -3.95
N ALA A 101 -8.35 -4.76 -5.16
CA ALA A 101 -6.96 -5.03 -5.48
C ALA A 101 -6.41 -3.90 -6.36
N PHE A 102 -5.23 -3.39 -5.99
CA PHE A 102 -4.50 -2.37 -6.74
C PHE A 102 -3.13 -2.95 -7.11
N ALA A 103 -2.95 -3.32 -8.37
CA ALA A 103 -1.68 -3.78 -8.88
C ALA A 103 -0.90 -2.59 -9.45
N GLU A 104 0.14 -2.18 -8.72
CA GLU A 104 1.06 -1.13 -9.13
C GLU A 104 2.23 -1.74 -9.91
N ILE A 105 2.43 -1.28 -11.13
CA ILE A 105 3.44 -1.76 -12.07
C ILE A 105 4.11 -0.61 -12.82
N VAL A 106 5.31 -0.85 -13.32
CA VAL A 106 6.01 0.05 -14.25
C VAL A 106 6.42 -0.74 -15.50
N PRO A 107 5.66 -0.68 -16.61
CA PRO A 107 6.06 -1.32 -17.85
C PRO A 107 7.36 -0.72 -18.39
N LEU A 108 8.28 -1.58 -18.82
CA LEU A 108 9.58 -1.17 -19.40
C LEU A 108 9.42 -0.26 -20.63
N ARG A 109 8.38 -0.52 -21.42
CA ARG A 109 8.09 0.23 -22.65
C ARG A 109 7.70 1.68 -22.37
N THR A 110 6.88 1.92 -21.35
CA THR A 110 6.37 3.28 -21.05
C THR A 110 7.18 3.98 -19.97
N ARG A 111 7.83 3.21 -19.08
CA ARG A 111 8.53 3.68 -17.87
C ARG A 111 7.66 4.58 -16.99
N ARG A 112 6.35 4.41 -17.08
CA ARG A 112 5.37 5.14 -16.26
C ARG A 112 4.70 4.19 -15.31
N GLN A 113 4.59 4.61 -14.05
CA GLN A 113 3.83 3.90 -13.05
C GLN A 113 2.36 3.81 -13.49
N MET A 114 1.80 2.63 -13.40
CA MET A 114 0.42 2.31 -13.71
C MET A 114 -0.19 1.53 -12.55
N ILE A 115 -1.49 1.71 -12.35
CA ILE A 115 -2.26 1.00 -11.34
C ILE A 115 -3.43 0.35 -12.03
N ALA A 116 -3.45 -0.97 -12.04
CA ALA A 116 -4.61 -1.75 -12.46
C ALA A 116 -5.45 -2.09 -11.23
N THR A 117 -6.77 -1.94 -11.34
CA THR A 117 -7.66 -2.13 -10.20
C THR A 117 -8.74 -3.15 -10.53
N SER A 118 -8.99 -4.06 -9.60
CA SER A 118 -10.12 -5.01 -9.66
C SER A 118 -10.81 -5.14 -8.31
N MET A 119 -11.91 -5.88 -8.30
CA MET A 119 -12.63 -6.25 -7.08
C MET A 119 -12.85 -7.76 -7.06
N PHE A 120 -12.79 -8.34 -5.88
CA PHE A 120 -13.11 -9.74 -5.66
C PHE A 120 -13.85 -9.90 -4.33
N ALA A 121 -14.44 -11.07 -4.10
CA ALA A 121 -15.23 -11.34 -2.91
C ALA A 121 -14.54 -12.35 -1.99
N VAL A 122 -14.58 -12.06 -0.70
CA VAL A 122 -14.36 -12.99 0.40
C VAL A 122 -15.71 -13.31 0.99
N SER A 123 -15.98 -14.58 1.31
CA SER A 123 -17.27 -15.06 1.76
C SER A 123 -17.83 -14.24 2.93
N GLY A 124 -19.13 -13.90 2.85
CA GLY A 124 -19.84 -13.12 3.85
C GLY A 124 -20.12 -11.67 3.46
N THR A 125 -20.64 -10.89 4.39
CA THR A 125 -21.14 -9.54 4.13
C THR A 125 -20.08 -8.48 4.44
N SER A 126 -19.92 -7.51 3.55
CA SER A 126 -19.03 -6.36 3.75
C SER A 126 -19.43 -5.53 4.97
N ILE A 127 -18.44 -5.13 5.75
CA ILE A 127 -18.58 -4.20 6.86
C ILE A 127 -18.27 -2.79 6.36
N LYS A 128 -19.01 -1.79 6.82
CA LYS A 128 -18.76 -0.39 6.46
C LYS A 128 -17.60 0.19 7.26
N ALA A 129 -16.77 0.98 6.61
CA ALA A 129 -15.69 1.70 7.24
C ALA A 129 -16.22 2.71 8.28
N LYS A 130 -15.58 2.75 9.44
CA LYS A 130 -15.74 3.78 10.47
C LYS A 130 -14.42 4.55 10.57
N PHE A 131 -14.49 5.85 10.72
CA PHE A 131 -13.32 6.73 10.81
C PHE A 131 -13.35 7.52 12.11
N GLU A 132 -12.18 7.66 12.69
CA GLU A 132 -11.94 8.49 13.86
C GLU A 132 -10.55 9.09 13.72
N ASP A 133 -10.41 10.43 13.82
CA ASP A 133 -9.10 11.09 13.65
C ASP A 133 -8.10 10.49 14.63
N SER A 134 -7.06 9.87 14.11
CA SER A 134 -6.04 9.24 14.92
C SER A 134 -4.65 9.45 14.32
N ARG A 135 -3.73 9.89 15.18
CA ARG A 135 -2.33 10.15 14.83
C ARG A 135 -1.38 9.18 15.51
N THR A 136 -1.92 8.26 16.26
CA THR A 136 -1.19 7.19 16.95
C THR A 136 -1.86 5.85 16.70
N SER A 137 -1.06 4.80 16.66
CA SER A 137 -1.51 3.42 16.51
C SER A 137 -0.63 2.50 17.35
N LEU A 138 -1.21 1.45 17.91
CA LEU A 138 -0.49 0.39 18.59
C LEU A 138 -0.85 -0.94 17.93
N SER A 139 0.14 -1.67 17.45
CA SER A 139 -0.03 -2.97 16.79
C SER A 139 1.15 -3.86 17.12
N ASP A 140 0.88 -5.07 17.56
CA ASP A 140 1.90 -6.10 17.87
C ASP A 140 3.03 -5.59 18.79
N GLY A 141 2.69 -4.76 19.81
CA GLY A 141 3.65 -4.15 20.73
C GLY A 141 4.48 -3.02 20.14
N VAL A 142 4.20 -2.62 18.89
CA VAL A 142 4.84 -1.49 18.21
C VAL A 142 3.90 -0.29 18.21
N ARG A 143 4.40 0.82 18.74
CA ARG A 143 3.73 2.12 18.74
C ARG A 143 4.18 2.94 17.54
N PHE A 144 3.22 3.47 16.81
CA PHE A 144 3.40 4.36 15.68
C PHE A 144 2.81 5.73 16.00
N SER A 145 3.49 6.81 15.62
CA SER A 145 2.98 8.17 15.83
C SER A 145 3.29 9.06 14.61
N LEU A 146 2.27 9.71 14.07
CA LEU A 146 2.45 10.71 13.02
C LEU A 146 2.81 12.06 13.64
N ARG A 147 3.90 12.66 13.13
CA ARG A 147 4.41 13.95 13.58
C ARG A 147 4.53 14.93 12.41
N GLY A 148 4.62 16.21 12.72
CA GLY A 148 4.89 17.27 11.74
C GLY A 148 3.68 17.62 10.87
N ILE A 149 2.49 17.15 11.20
CA ILE A 149 1.24 17.51 10.52
C ILE A 149 0.40 18.47 11.38
N PRO A 150 -0.21 19.52 10.79
CA PRO A 150 -1.07 20.45 11.51
C PRO A 150 -2.37 19.77 11.96
N ASN A 151 -3.09 20.44 12.89
CA ASN A 151 -4.39 19.94 13.36
C ASN A 151 -5.44 19.93 12.25
N LYS A 152 -5.41 20.92 11.35
CA LYS A 152 -6.26 20.98 10.17
C LYS A 152 -5.45 20.70 8.93
N LEU A 153 -5.95 19.81 8.10
CA LEU A 153 -5.37 19.41 6.83
C LEU A 153 -6.31 19.82 5.70
N TYR A 154 -5.75 20.29 4.60
CA TYR A 154 -6.49 20.70 3.41
C TYR A 154 -6.08 19.85 2.21
N ALA A 155 -7.06 19.39 1.44
CA ALA A 155 -6.82 18.67 0.21
C ALA A 155 -6.02 19.53 -0.80
N GLY A 156 -5.17 18.87 -1.58
CA GLY A 156 -4.32 19.52 -2.57
C GLY A 156 -3.01 20.11 -2.03
N ASN A 157 -2.83 20.17 -0.71
CA ASN A 157 -1.60 20.66 -0.10
C ASN A 157 -0.59 19.53 0.13
N ASP A 158 0.69 19.89 0.08
CA ASP A 158 1.79 18.96 0.40
C ASP A 158 2.08 18.98 1.90
N TYR A 159 2.08 17.80 2.53
CA TYR A 159 2.45 17.63 3.93
C TYR A 159 3.63 16.67 4.05
N LYS A 160 4.62 17.06 4.84
CA LYS A 160 5.67 16.17 5.28
C LYS A 160 5.22 15.48 6.55
N ILE A 161 4.89 14.19 6.45
CA ILE A 161 4.57 13.35 7.60
C ILE A 161 5.86 12.69 8.10
N ASN A 162 6.16 12.85 9.38
CA ASN A 162 7.19 12.10 10.06
C ASN A 162 6.53 10.97 10.87
N LEU A 163 7.05 9.76 10.72
CA LEU A 163 6.57 8.57 11.42
C LEU A 163 7.57 8.19 12.50
N ASP A 164 7.17 8.33 13.76
CA ASP A 164 7.89 7.76 14.90
C ASP A 164 7.43 6.31 15.09
N VAL A 165 8.39 5.42 15.32
CA VAL A 165 8.13 4.01 15.61
C VAL A 165 8.91 3.63 16.86
N SER A 166 8.26 3.02 17.85
CA SER A 166 8.88 2.60 19.10
C SER A 166 8.22 1.33 19.66
N ASN A 167 8.84 0.71 20.64
CA ASN A 167 8.14 -0.25 21.48
C ASN A 167 6.95 0.40 22.21
N GLU A 168 6.02 -0.40 22.68
CA GLU A 168 4.89 0.08 23.46
C GLU A 168 5.29 0.91 24.67
N ASN A 169 6.42 0.58 25.32
CA ASN A 169 7.00 1.32 26.45
C ASN A 169 7.80 2.57 26.04
N GLY A 170 7.85 2.91 24.74
CA GLY A 170 8.56 4.07 24.22
C GLY A 170 10.05 3.87 23.93
N SER A 171 10.60 2.66 24.17
CA SER A 171 12.01 2.40 23.84
C SER A 171 12.20 2.24 22.32
N ALA A 172 13.42 2.59 21.84
CA ALA A 172 13.77 2.49 20.44
C ALA A 172 13.71 1.03 19.94
N LEU A 173 13.32 0.87 18.67
CA LEU A 173 13.32 -0.39 17.94
C LEU A 173 14.40 -0.40 16.85
N GLN A 174 14.90 -1.59 16.53
CA GLN A 174 15.70 -1.80 15.34
C GLN A 174 14.75 -2.09 14.16
N LEU A 175 14.69 -1.18 13.20
CA LEU A 175 13.95 -1.38 11.97
C LEU A 175 14.80 -2.13 10.95
N GLU A 176 14.19 -3.07 10.25
CA GLU A 176 14.79 -3.84 9.19
C GLU A 176 14.40 -3.29 7.82
N ASP A 177 15.22 -3.57 6.81
CA ASP A 177 14.88 -3.24 5.43
C ASP A 177 13.63 -4.02 4.97
N ILE A 178 12.72 -3.31 4.36
CA ILE A 178 11.55 -3.85 3.68
C ILE A 178 11.46 -3.23 2.29
N MET A 179 11.75 -4.02 1.25
CA MET A 179 11.71 -3.57 -0.16
C MET A 179 12.61 -2.37 -0.47
N GLY A 180 13.80 -2.31 0.15
CA GLY A 180 14.78 -1.25 -0.07
C GLY A 180 14.47 0.06 0.66
N ALA A 181 13.64 0.01 1.69
CA ALA A 181 13.35 1.11 2.60
C ALA A 181 13.08 0.58 4.01
N HIS A 182 13.09 1.44 5.04
CA HIS A 182 12.76 1.04 6.41
C HIS A 182 11.27 1.13 6.74
N GLY A 183 10.47 1.54 5.77
CA GLY A 183 9.02 1.57 5.91
C GLY A 183 8.34 2.03 4.64
N HIS A 184 7.06 1.73 4.54
CA HIS A 184 6.16 2.17 3.48
C HIS A 184 4.92 2.77 4.11
N MET A 185 4.27 3.68 3.40
CA MET A 185 2.99 4.22 3.82
C MET A 185 2.02 4.22 2.65
N VAL A 186 0.78 3.82 2.90
CA VAL A 186 -0.29 3.90 1.92
C VAL A 186 -1.48 4.62 2.52
N ALA A 187 -2.18 5.42 1.72
CA ALA A 187 -3.40 6.09 2.13
C ALA A 187 -4.54 5.71 1.18
N PHE A 188 -5.68 5.31 1.72
CA PHE A 188 -6.92 5.04 0.99
C PHE A 188 -7.95 6.10 1.29
N ASP A 189 -8.65 6.59 0.26
CA ASP A 189 -9.84 7.42 0.46
C ASP A 189 -10.97 6.62 1.12
N LYS A 190 -11.95 7.31 1.74
CA LYS A 190 -13.10 6.70 2.42
C LYS A 190 -13.86 5.68 1.57
N ALA A 191 -13.87 5.84 0.27
CA ALA A 191 -14.54 4.93 -0.65
C ALA A 191 -13.65 3.74 -1.07
N GLY A 192 -12.38 3.72 -0.65
CA GLY A 192 -11.39 2.72 -1.03
C GLY A 192 -11.10 2.70 -2.54
N ARG A 193 -11.43 3.79 -3.27
CA ARG A 193 -11.28 3.86 -4.73
C ARG A 193 -9.97 4.45 -5.20
N GLY A 194 -9.37 5.27 -4.34
CA GLY A 194 -8.08 5.90 -4.58
C GLY A 194 -7.10 5.54 -3.48
N PHE A 195 -5.82 5.48 -3.83
CA PHE A 195 -4.77 5.33 -2.85
C PHE A 195 -3.54 6.14 -3.23
N ALA A 196 -2.72 6.48 -2.24
CA ALA A 196 -1.36 6.97 -2.42
C ALA A 196 -0.39 5.98 -1.80
N HIS A 197 0.59 5.53 -2.56
CA HIS A 197 1.70 4.71 -2.07
C HIS A 197 2.92 5.62 -1.91
N MET A 198 3.40 5.73 -0.69
CA MET A 198 4.44 6.67 -0.30
C MET A 198 5.68 5.91 0.18
N HIS A 199 6.84 6.38 -0.27
CA HIS A 199 8.14 5.90 0.18
C HIS A 199 8.80 6.97 1.04
N PRO A 200 9.67 6.59 1.99
CA PRO A 200 10.42 7.57 2.77
C PRO A 200 11.21 8.51 1.86
N THR A 201 11.24 9.78 2.21
CA THR A 201 11.98 10.81 1.46
C THR A 201 13.49 10.68 1.60
N SER A 202 13.95 9.97 2.63
CA SER A 202 15.35 9.59 2.85
C SER A 202 15.46 8.06 2.81
N SER A 203 16.28 7.53 1.93
CA SER A 203 16.68 6.12 1.94
C SER A 203 18.05 6.01 2.61
N VAL A 204 18.09 5.53 3.84
CA VAL A 204 19.31 5.05 4.48
C VAL A 204 19.37 3.54 4.20
N ILE A 205 20.49 3.05 3.67
CA ILE A 205 20.70 1.61 3.45
C ILE A 205 21.32 1.05 4.73
N GLY A 206 20.72 -0.01 5.29
CA GLY A 206 21.19 -0.67 6.50
C GLY A 206 20.17 -0.62 7.63
N ALA A 207 20.45 -1.29 8.74
CA ALA A 207 19.57 -1.27 9.90
C ALA A 207 19.61 0.10 10.61
N VAL A 208 18.43 0.71 10.78
CA VAL A 208 18.24 2.06 11.33
C VAL A 208 17.54 1.97 12.67
N LYS A 209 17.95 2.79 13.63
CA LYS A 209 17.23 2.93 14.89
C LYS A 209 15.92 3.70 14.64
N SER A 210 14.87 3.34 15.33
CA SER A 210 13.54 3.91 15.18
C SER A 210 13.40 5.37 15.67
N ASP A 211 14.41 5.92 16.31
CA ASP A 211 14.52 7.34 16.62
C ASP A 211 14.93 8.19 15.39
N GLU A 212 15.38 7.54 14.31
CA GLU A 212 15.52 8.18 13.02
C GLU A 212 14.15 8.26 12.33
N LEU A 213 13.63 9.47 12.21
CA LEU A 213 12.29 9.72 11.69
C LEU A 213 12.15 9.29 10.22
N LEU A 214 11.22 8.37 9.97
CA LEU A 214 10.76 8.08 8.62
C LEU A 214 9.87 9.24 8.14
N SER A 215 10.29 9.91 7.07
CA SER A 215 9.55 11.06 6.51
C SER A 215 8.91 10.69 5.19
N PHE A 216 7.62 11.02 5.05
CA PHE A 216 6.81 10.77 3.84
C PHE A 216 6.22 12.07 3.32
N LEU A 217 6.08 12.18 2.01
CA LEU A 217 5.33 13.28 1.40
C LEU A 217 3.89 12.82 1.14
N PHE A 218 2.92 13.49 1.78
CA PHE A 218 1.51 13.21 1.69
C PHE A 218 0.78 14.34 0.99
N ASN A 219 0.10 14.04 -0.10
CA ASN A 219 -0.77 14.96 -0.82
C ASN A 219 -1.93 14.15 -1.42
N VAL A 220 -3.14 14.57 -1.15
CA VAL A 220 -4.36 13.99 -1.71
C VAL A 220 -5.23 15.07 -2.33
N PRO A 221 -5.87 14.83 -3.49
CA PRO A 221 -6.52 15.87 -4.26
C PRO A 221 -7.93 16.26 -3.76
N ASN A 222 -8.58 15.38 -2.99
CA ASN A 222 -9.97 15.55 -2.61
C ASN A 222 -10.14 15.65 -1.09
N PRO A 223 -11.07 16.47 -0.59
CA PRO A 223 -11.40 16.49 0.82
C PRO A 223 -12.10 15.22 1.27
N GLY A 224 -12.05 14.94 2.57
CA GLY A 224 -12.70 13.78 3.18
C GLY A 224 -11.79 12.95 4.08
N TRP A 225 -12.29 11.80 4.47
CA TRP A 225 -11.56 10.84 5.29
C TRP A 225 -10.59 10.01 4.47
N TYR A 226 -9.39 9.84 5.03
CA TYR A 226 -8.36 8.94 4.53
C TYR A 226 -7.87 8.03 5.63
N ARG A 227 -7.75 6.74 5.32
CA ARG A 227 -7.09 5.76 6.18
C ARG A 227 -5.70 5.47 5.68
N LEU A 228 -4.73 5.66 6.57
CA LEU A 228 -3.31 5.44 6.30
C LEU A 228 -2.85 4.16 6.99
N PHE A 229 -2.01 3.40 6.29
CA PHE A 229 -1.27 2.28 6.85
C PHE A 229 0.22 2.55 6.70
N ALA A 230 0.94 2.51 7.81
CA ALA A 230 2.39 2.53 7.82
C ALA A 230 2.90 1.11 8.06
N GLN A 231 3.78 0.64 7.20
CA GLN A 231 4.37 -0.69 7.25
C GLN A 231 5.84 -0.58 7.62
N VAL A 232 6.27 -1.31 8.63
CA VAL A 232 7.68 -1.47 9.04
C VAL A 232 7.99 -2.94 9.26
N LYS A 233 9.28 -3.29 9.31
CA LYS A 233 9.72 -4.65 9.64
C LYS A 233 10.54 -4.63 10.92
N VAL A 234 10.12 -5.46 11.89
CA VAL A 234 10.72 -5.58 13.23
C VAL A 234 10.88 -7.06 13.58
N LYS A 235 12.09 -7.50 13.92
CA LYS A 235 12.38 -8.90 14.28
C LYS A 235 11.84 -9.93 13.27
N GLY A 236 12.03 -9.62 11.97
CA GLY A 236 11.59 -10.49 10.88
C GLY A 236 10.11 -10.38 10.50
N ASN A 237 9.28 -9.69 11.29
CA ASN A 237 7.83 -9.56 11.08
C ASN A 237 7.46 -8.19 10.52
N GLU A 238 6.52 -8.18 9.58
CA GLU A 238 5.90 -6.95 9.09
C GLU A 238 4.81 -6.51 10.06
N VAL A 239 4.87 -5.26 10.50
CA VAL A 239 3.91 -4.65 11.44
C VAL A 239 3.30 -3.42 10.80
N PHE A 240 1.98 -3.27 10.97
CA PHE A 240 1.21 -2.20 10.35
C PHE A 240 0.62 -1.26 11.40
N GLY A 241 0.97 0.03 11.34
CA GLY A 241 0.28 1.10 12.05
C GLY A 241 -0.86 1.65 11.20
N ARG A 242 -2.03 1.93 11.82
CA ARG A 242 -3.23 2.47 11.14
C ARG A 242 -3.59 3.84 11.71
N PHE A 243 -3.92 4.77 10.81
CA PHE A 243 -4.32 6.14 11.16
C PHE A 243 -5.49 6.59 10.30
N ASP A 244 -6.32 7.46 10.86
CA ASP A 244 -7.39 8.11 10.12
C ASP A 244 -7.17 9.63 10.15
N LEU A 245 -7.19 10.25 8.98
CA LEU A 245 -7.04 11.70 8.84
C LEU A 245 -8.23 12.27 8.06
N TYR A 246 -8.73 13.41 8.51
CA TYR A 246 -9.72 14.19 7.77
C TYR A 246 -9.06 15.39 7.09
N LEU A 247 -9.36 15.60 5.82
CA LEU A 247 -8.92 16.78 5.06
C LEU A 247 -10.14 17.62 4.66
N GLU A 248 -10.03 18.94 4.86
CA GLU A 248 -11.01 19.92 4.40
C GLU A 248 -10.80 20.27 2.91
#